data_072cbfbd0e04e0e4f8cebbc3571f5c0e
#
_entry.id   072cbfbd0e04e0e4f8cebbc3571f5c0e
#
_cell.length_a   1.000
_cell.length_b   1.000
_cell.length_c   1.000
_cell.angle_alpha   90.00
_cell.angle_beta   90.00
_cell.angle_gamma   90.00
#
_symmetry.space_group_name_H-M   'P 1'
#
loop_
_entity.id
_entity.type
_entity.pdbx_description
1 polymer ?
#
loop_
_entity_poly.entity_id
_entity_poly.type
_entity_poly.pdbx_seq_one_letter_code
_entity_poly.pdbx_strand_id
1 'polypeptide(L)'
;MRRVAVGVIGAGKHGQRYLAHLREVPELAAAAVSRRDATRGREDAARLGCRFHADWRSLVADPAVEAVVAVVPPALHPAVTDAVAAARKPLLIEKPLATTGAAAAGIVRVLRAAAVPCLMAQTLRWNAVVRAIRTHLPAIGTLRAVVLNQRFEPSPLAWLDDPSMSGGGILLHTGVHCFDLVRLLTGCEVTDVFCRTARVRTVRTEDNFAAVLRLAGSDTVVAVSGCRATRGRSGLIDLAGDEGQLVGDHQLGFAYAVRGLERTPLEVAEPVPTVREVLRAFARLVLDGEPPGATLEDGAQAVFIAEACRRSAESGTPVTVGGLDG
;
A
#
# COMPACT_ATOMS: atom_id res chain seq x y z
N MET A 1 -11.86 -3.49 28.33
CA MET A 1 -10.75 -3.51 27.39
C MET A 1 -10.44 -2.06 26.98
N ARG A 2 -9.18 -1.60 27.01
CA ARG A 2 -8.81 -0.24 26.56
C ARG A 2 -9.11 -0.13 25.06
N ARG A 3 -9.68 1.00 24.65
CA ARG A 3 -9.92 1.32 23.24
C ARG A 3 -9.09 2.53 22.86
N VAL A 4 -8.47 2.50 21.69
CA VAL A 4 -7.71 3.64 21.15
C VAL A 4 -8.68 4.58 20.44
N ALA A 5 -8.66 5.85 20.83
CA ALA A 5 -9.49 6.90 20.24
C ALA A 5 -8.87 7.40 18.93
N VAL A 6 -9.44 7.04 17.79
CA VAL A 6 -8.88 7.26 16.46
C VAL A 6 -9.52 8.47 15.78
N GLY A 7 -8.66 9.36 15.27
CA GLY A 7 -9.05 10.41 14.31
C GLY A 7 -8.79 9.96 12.88
N VAL A 8 -9.79 10.08 11.99
CA VAL A 8 -9.66 9.72 10.57
C VAL A 8 -9.59 10.97 9.72
N ILE A 9 -8.47 11.16 9.02
CA ILE A 9 -8.27 12.24 8.05
C ILE A 9 -8.56 11.69 6.65
N GLY A 10 -9.54 12.29 5.95
CA GLY A 10 -9.86 11.91 4.58
C GLY A 10 -10.97 10.88 4.45
N ALA A 11 -12.21 11.27 4.75
CA ALA A 11 -13.40 10.43 4.60
C ALA A 11 -13.99 10.43 3.16
N GLY A 12 -13.13 10.40 2.13
CA GLY A 12 -13.51 10.20 0.73
C GLY A 12 -13.94 8.76 0.43
N LYS A 13 -14.09 8.41 -0.88
CA LYS A 13 -14.52 7.05 -1.29
C LYS A 13 -13.72 5.93 -0.60
N HIS A 14 -12.39 6.07 -0.52
CA HIS A 14 -11.56 5.06 0.15
C HIS A 14 -11.65 5.15 1.67
N GLY A 15 -11.65 6.37 2.23
CA GLY A 15 -11.79 6.58 3.68
C GLY A 15 -13.10 6.04 4.27
N GLN A 16 -14.18 6.02 3.49
CA GLN A 16 -15.44 5.39 3.92
C GLN A 16 -15.28 3.90 4.27
N ARG A 17 -14.33 3.20 3.63
CA ARG A 17 -14.01 1.81 3.97
C ARG A 17 -13.38 1.71 5.36
N TYR A 18 -12.48 2.64 5.69
CA TYR A 18 -11.89 2.74 7.03
C TYR A 18 -12.94 3.05 8.10
N LEU A 19 -13.82 4.02 7.84
CA LEU A 19 -14.91 4.36 8.76
C LEU A 19 -15.88 3.20 8.98
N ALA A 20 -16.18 2.41 7.94
CA ALA A 20 -17.03 1.23 8.07
C ALA A 20 -16.37 0.15 8.94
N HIS A 21 -15.12 -0.21 8.63
CA HIS A 21 -14.41 -1.28 9.34
C HIS A 21 -13.90 -0.88 10.72
N LEU A 22 -13.73 0.42 11.00
CA LEU A 22 -13.37 0.88 12.35
C LEU A 22 -14.36 0.40 13.41
N ARG A 23 -15.64 0.28 13.06
CA ARG A 23 -16.69 -0.23 13.95
C ARG A 23 -16.61 -1.75 14.19
N GLU A 24 -15.88 -2.47 13.32
CA GLU A 24 -15.69 -3.93 13.41
C GLU A 24 -14.43 -4.32 14.19
N VAL A 25 -13.66 -3.33 14.66
CA VAL A 25 -12.42 -3.52 15.45
C VAL A 25 -12.67 -3.00 16.86
N PRO A 26 -13.00 -3.88 17.83
CA PRO A 26 -13.43 -3.48 19.17
C PRO A 26 -12.40 -2.66 19.93
N GLU A 27 -11.12 -2.82 19.60
CA GLU A 27 -9.98 -2.13 20.21
C GLU A 27 -9.86 -0.66 19.77
N LEU A 28 -10.58 -0.26 18.71
CA LEU A 28 -10.57 1.10 18.19
C LEU A 28 -11.92 1.79 18.41
N ALA A 29 -11.88 3.10 18.59
CA ALA A 29 -13.08 3.94 18.66
C ALA A 29 -12.91 5.17 17.77
N ALA A 30 -13.92 5.52 16.97
CA ALA A 30 -13.90 6.78 16.25
C ALA A 30 -14.03 7.95 17.24
N ALA A 31 -12.99 8.80 17.32
CA ALA A 31 -13.01 10.02 18.14
C ALA A 31 -13.31 11.26 17.31
N ALA A 32 -12.80 11.30 16.07
CA ALA A 32 -13.00 12.44 15.18
C ALA A 32 -12.87 12.02 13.71
N VAL A 33 -13.50 12.79 12.84
CA VAL A 33 -13.37 12.68 11.38
C VAL A 33 -13.09 14.05 10.76
N SER A 34 -12.20 14.09 9.77
CA SER A 34 -11.99 15.28 8.95
C SER A 34 -12.20 14.97 7.47
N ARG A 35 -12.95 15.84 6.81
CA ARG A 35 -13.30 15.72 5.40
C ARG A 35 -13.45 17.11 4.77
N ARG A 36 -12.95 17.31 3.53
CA ARG A 36 -13.05 18.56 2.80
C ARG A 36 -14.52 19.00 2.55
N ASP A 37 -15.38 18.05 2.23
CA ASP A 37 -16.83 18.27 2.13
C ASP A 37 -17.41 18.28 3.55
N ALA A 38 -17.64 19.48 4.08
CA ALA A 38 -18.07 19.66 5.47
C ALA A 38 -19.47 19.10 5.76
N THR A 39 -20.38 19.14 4.79
CA THR A 39 -21.73 18.58 4.96
C THR A 39 -21.66 17.07 5.17
N ARG A 40 -21.05 16.36 4.22
CA ARG A 40 -20.84 14.92 4.34
C ARG A 40 -19.92 14.55 5.51
N GLY A 41 -18.99 15.41 5.89
CA GLY A 41 -18.14 15.21 7.06
C GLY A 41 -18.93 15.21 8.38
N ARG A 42 -19.90 16.10 8.54
CA ARG A 42 -20.82 16.13 9.69
C ARG A 42 -21.75 14.91 9.72
N GLU A 43 -22.23 14.48 8.56
CA GLU A 43 -23.03 13.26 8.44
C GLU A 43 -22.23 12.02 8.88
N ASP A 44 -20.96 11.91 8.42
CA ASP A 44 -20.05 10.83 8.82
C ASP A 44 -19.82 10.85 10.34
N ALA A 45 -19.57 12.03 10.92
CA ALA A 45 -19.35 12.20 12.36
C ALA A 45 -20.58 11.83 13.18
N ALA A 46 -21.77 12.28 12.77
CA ALA A 46 -23.04 11.93 13.43
C ALA A 46 -23.30 10.42 13.41
N ARG A 47 -23.07 9.77 12.25
CA ARG A 47 -23.22 8.32 12.08
C ARG A 47 -22.28 7.51 12.96
N LEU A 48 -21.09 8.04 13.26
CA LEU A 48 -20.06 7.39 14.07
C LEU A 48 -20.14 7.78 15.56
N GLY A 49 -20.92 8.79 15.90
CA GLY A 49 -20.97 9.35 17.25
C GLY A 49 -19.66 10.04 17.66
N CYS A 50 -18.96 10.67 16.71
CA CYS A 50 -17.67 11.30 16.93
C CYS A 50 -17.66 12.79 16.52
N ARG A 51 -16.54 13.48 16.74
CA ARG A 51 -16.40 14.89 16.37
C ARG A 51 -16.12 15.07 14.88
N PHE A 52 -16.57 16.20 14.34
CA PHE A 52 -16.18 16.65 13.02
C PHE A 52 -15.21 17.83 13.09
N HIS A 53 -14.10 17.75 12.34
CA HIS A 53 -13.16 18.86 12.16
C HIS A 53 -13.10 19.21 10.65
N ALA A 54 -13.37 20.48 10.32
CA ALA A 54 -13.27 20.97 8.94
C ALA A 54 -11.79 21.02 8.48
N ASP A 55 -10.89 21.38 9.38
CA ASP A 55 -9.44 21.31 9.19
C ASP A 55 -8.87 20.06 9.87
N TRP A 56 -8.17 19.23 9.12
CA TRP A 56 -7.52 18.03 9.64
C TRP A 56 -6.43 18.34 10.68
N ARG A 57 -5.83 19.53 10.65
CA ARG A 57 -4.85 19.97 11.66
C ARG A 57 -5.49 20.07 13.05
N SER A 58 -6.71 20.59 13.09
CA SER A 58 -7.49 20.65 14.33
C SER A 58 -7.84 19.25 14.85
N LEU A 59 -8.05 18.26 13.96
CA LEU A 59 -8.24 16.87 14.35
C LEU A 59 -6.95 16.30 14.96
N VAL A 60 -5.79 16.55 14.36
CA VAL A 60 -4.50 16.08 14.90
C VAL A 60 -4.19 16.73 16.26
N ALA A 61 -4.55 18.01 16.45
CA ALA A 61 -4.35 18.73 17.70
C ALA A 61 -5.37 18.38 18.79
N ASP A 62 -6.48 17.71 18.45
CA ASP A 62 -7.52 17.37 19.42
C ASP A 62 -7.00 16.37 20.47
N PRO A 63 -7.01 16.73 21.79
CA PRO A 63 -6.50 15.84 22.86
C PRO A 63 -7.31 14.55 23.01
N ALA A 64 -8.55 14.51 22.53
CA ALA A 64 -9.36 13.29 22.54
C ALA A 64 -9.02 12.32 21.40
N VAL A 65 -8.15 12.68 20.47
CA VAL A 65 -7.60 11.80 19.43
C VAL A 65 -6.28 11.25 19.92
N GLU A 66 -6.22 9.95 20.18
CA GLU A 66 -5.00 9.24 20.62
C GLU A 66 -4.13 8.77 19.44
N ALA A 67 -4.75 8.40 18.31
CA ALA A 67 -4.06 7.90 17.12
C ALA A 67 -4.73 8.43 15.84
N VAL A 68 -3.99 8.47 14.73
CA VAL A 68 -4.45 9.04 13.46
C VAL A 68 -4.45 7.98 12.36
N VAL A 69 -5.51 7.95 11.57
CA VAL A 69 -5.61 7.20 10.30
C VAL A 69 -5.69 8.21 9.16
N ALA A 70 -4.67 8.26 8.31
CA ALA A 70 -4.57 9.21 7.20
C ALA A 70 -4.90 8.54 5.86
N VAL A 71 -6.04 8.93 5.25
CA VAL A 71 -6.56 8.41 3.98
C VAL A 71 -6.77 9.57 3.02
N VAL A 72 -5.70 10.25 2.68
CA VAL A 72 -5.68 11.45 1.83
C VAL A 72 -4.80 11.22 0.59
N PRO A 73 -4.87 12.08 -0.44
CA PRO A 73 -3.92 12.03 -1.55
C PRO A 73 -2.47 12.15 -1.07
N PRO A 74 -1.52 11.42 -1.70
CA PRO A 74 -0.13 11.35 -1.24
C PRO A 74 0.59 12.70 -1.21
N ALA A 75 0.16 13.67 -2.01
CA ALA A 75 0.68 15.04 -1.95
C ALA A 75 0.48 15.72 -0.57
N LEU A 76 -0.49 15.27 0.22
CA LEU A 76 -0.75 15.81 1.56
C LEU A 76 0.01 15.05 2.66
N HIS A 77 0.58 13.89 2.37
CA HIS A 77 1.23 13.05 3.38
C HIS A 77 2.37 13.77 4.12
N PRO A 78 3.28 14.53 3.48
CA PRO A 78 4.33 15.26 4.22
C PRO A 78 3.75 16.20 5.29
N ALA A 79 2.78 17.04 4.94
CA ALA A 79 2.18 17.97 5.89
C ALA A 79 1.41 17.28 7.03
N VAL A 80 0.74 16.15 6.73
CA VAL A 80 0.05 15.34 7.75
C VAL A 80 1.06 14.70 8.68
N THR A 81 2.16 14.15 8.17
CA THR A 81 3.20 13.49 8.97
C THR A 81 3.95 14.47 9.86
N ASP A 82 4.23 15.70 9.38
CA ASP A 82 4.82 16.75 10.22
C ASP A 82 3.94 17.10 11.44
N ALA A 83 2.63 17.27 11.21
CA ALA A 83 1.69 17.57 12.28
C ALA A 83 1.54 16.38 13.26
N VAL A 84 1.47 15.16 12.76
CA VAL A 84 1.37 13.93 13.57
C VAL A 84 2.64 13.71 14.39
N ALA A 85 3.82 13.94 13.80
CA ALA A 85 5.11 13.87 14.49
C ALA A 85 5.18 14.89 15.63
N ALA A 86 4.77 16.13 15.38
CA ALA A 86 4.71 17.17 16.42
C ALA A 86 3.74 16.82 17.56
N ALA A 87 2.61 16.20 17.23
CA ALA A 87 1.63 15.72 18.23
C ALA A 87 2.01 14.37 18.86
N ARG A 88 3.05 13.69 18.38
CA ARG A 88 3.52 12.36 18.81
C ARG A 88 2.41 11.29 18.85
N LYS A 89 1.49 11.32 17.89
CA LYS A 89 0.36 10.37 17.83
C LYS A 89 0.70 9.21 16.89
N PRO A 90 0.43 7.94 17.27
CA PRO A 90 0.54 6.80 16.36
C PRO A 90 -0.19 7.04 15.03
N LEU A 91 0.41 6.58 13.93
CA LEU A 91 -0.07 6.86 12.57
C LEU A 91 -0.27 5.58 11.76
N LEU A 92 -1.48 5.39 11.23
CA LEU A 92 -1.74 4.53 10.08
C LEU A 92 -1.87 5.42 8.85
N ILE A 93 -1.04 5.20 7.83
CA ILE A 93 -1.01 6.02 6.62
C ILE A 93 -1.23 5.19 5.36
N GLU A 94 -2.08 5.71 4.46
CA GLU A 94 -2.38 5.06 3.18
C GLU A 94 -1.22 5.15 2.19
N LYS A 95 -1.20 4.15 1.30
CA LYS A 95 -0.26 4.11 0.18
C LYS A 95 -0.76 5.00 -1.01
N PRO A 96 0.15 5.47 -1.87
CA PRO A 96 1.60 5.43 -1.73
C PRO A 96 2.07 6.39 -0.63
N LEU A 97 3.22 6.10 0.00
CA LEU A 97 3.73 6.91 1.12
C LEU A 97 3.94 8.38 0.73
N ALA A 98 4.37 8.65 -0.50
CA ALA A 98 4.57 9.99 -1.02
C ALA A 98 4.47 10.02 -2.54
N THR A 99 4.55 11.22 -3.12
CA THR A 99 4.56 11.44 -4.58
C THR A 99 5.94 11.28 -5.22
N THR A 100 7.02 11.37 -4.42
CA THR A 100 8.42 11.22 -4.85
C THR A 100 9.24 10.48 -3.80
N GLY A 101 10.38 9.92 -4.21
CA GLY A 101 11.35 9.28 -3.32
C GLY A 101 11.86 10.22 -2.23
N ALA A 102 12.24 11.44 -2.61
CA ALA A 102 12.72 12.45 -1.65
C ALA A 102 11.68 12.79 -0.57
N ALA A 103 10.39 12.93 -0.95
CA ALA A 103 9.31 13.15 0.01
C ALA A 103 9.10 11.92 0.91
N ALA A 104 9.19 10.70 0.36
CA ALA A 104 9.09 9.46 1.14
C ALA A 104 10.23 9.35 2.17
N ALA A 105 11.47 9.62 1.78
CA ALA A 105 12.62 9.68 2.70
C ALA A 105 12.43 10.74 3.79
N GLY A 106 11.90 11.91 3.44
CA GLY A 106 11.57 12.98 4.39
C GLY A 106 10.56 12.52 5.45
N ILE A 107 9.47 11.87 5.02
CA ILE A 107 8.44 11.32 5.92
C ILE A 107 9.05 10.29 6.90
N VAL A 108 9.84 9.34 6.39
CA VAL A 108 10.49 8.32 7.24
C VAL A 108 11.38 8.99 8.27
N ARG A 109 12.21 9.98 7.86
CA ARG A 109 13.13 10.70 8.75
C ARG A 109 12.38 11.43 9.86
N VAL A 110 11.32 12.16 9.53
CA VAL A 110 10.53 12.96 10.49
C VAL A 110 9.86 12.06 11.53
N LEU A 111 9.20 11.00 11.10
CA LEU A 111 8.45 10.11 11.99
C LEU A 111 9.39 9.24 12.84
N ARG A 112 10.55 8.82 12.31
CA ARG A 112 11.61 8.14 13.08
C ARG A 112 12.17 9.05 14.18
N ALA A 113 12.52 10.30 13.83
CA ALA A 113 13.05 11.27 14.80
C ALA A 113 12.06 11.58 15.93
N ALA A 114 10.76 11.56 15.62
CA ALA A 114 9.69 11.74 16.62
C ALA A 114 9.37 10.45 17.41
N ALA A 115 9.97 9.31 17.06
CA ALA A 115 9.68 7.98 17.62
C ALA A 115 8.18 7.63 17.61
N VAL A 116 7.47 8.00 16.55
CA VAL A 116 6.03 7.75 16.40
C VAL A 116 5.80 6.33 15.88
N PRO A 117 4.99 5.49 16.56
CA PRO A 117 4.59 4.20 16.04
C PRO A 117 3.79 4.36 14.74
N CYS A 118 4.25 3.73 13.65
CA CYS A 118 3.63 3.89 12.34
C CYS A 118 3.37 2.55 11.66
N LEU A 119 2.24 2.48 10.94
CA LEU A 119 1.90 1.36 10.06
C LEU A 119 1.55 1.88 8.67
N MET A 120 2.21 1.30 7.64
CA MET A 120 1.92 1.58 6.24
C MET A 120 0.78 0.69 5.73
N ALA A 121 -0.21 1.25 5.06
CA ALA A 121 -1.35 0.49 4.56
C ALA A 121 -1.02 -0.30 3.27
N GLN A 122 -0.02 -1.17 3.32
CA GLN A 122 0.26 -2.15 2.26
C GLN A 122 -0.71 -3.34 2.37
N THR A 123 -1.97 -3.08 2.07
CA THR A 123 -3.10 -3.95 2.39
C THR A 123 -3.00 -5.36 1.79
N LEU A 124 -2.27 -5.58 0.69
CA LEU A 124 -2.11 -6.91 0.08
C LEU A 124 -1.33 -7.88 0.97
N ARG A 125 -0.51 -7.41 1.91
CA ARG A 125 0.15 -8.27 2.91
C ARG A 125 -0.84 -9.06 3.77
N TRP A 126 -2.09 -8.57 3.88
CA TRP A 126 -3.20 -9.21 4.61
C TRP A 126 -4.18 -9.97 3.72
N ASN A 127 -3.95 -10.01 2.40
CA ASN A 127 -4.80 -10.76 1.50
C ASN A 127 -4.62 -12.28 1.70
N ALA A 128 -5.72 -13.03 1.71
CA ALA A 128 -5.71 -14.47 1.99
C ALA A 128 -4.86 -15.27 0.99
N VAL A 129 -4.94 -14.95 -0.30
CA VAL A 129 -4.13 -15.61 -1.35
C VAL A 129 -2.65 -15.31 -1.17
N VAL A 130 -2.28 -14.05 -0.89
CA VAL A 130 -0.88 -13.66 -0.64
C VAL A 130 -0.33 -14.40 0.57
N ARG A 131 -1.11 -14.52 1.64
CA ARG A 131 -0.73 -15.28 2.83
C ARG A 131 -0.57 -16.77 2.55
N ALA A 132 -1.50 -17.39 1.82
CA ALA A 132 -1.41 -18.79 1.43
C ALA A 132 -0.16 -19.07 0.60
N ILE A 133 0.12 -18.25 -0.43
CA ILE A 133 1.35 -18.35 -1.22
C ILE A 133 2.58 -18.20 -0.35
N ARG A 134 2.64 -17.21 0.53
CA ARG A 134 3.78 -16.99 1.42
C ARG A 134 4.04 -18.16 2.36
N THR A 135 2.99 -18.78 2.89
CA THR A 135 3.11 -19.97 3.75
C THR A 135 3.72 -21.17 3.01
N HIS A 136 3.39 -21.31 1.72
CA HIS A 136 3.87 -22.43 0.90
C HIS A 136 5.18 -22.13 0.14
N LEU A 137 5.69 -20.91 0.22
CA LEU A 137 6.90 -20.49 -0.50
C LEU A 137 8.11 -21.40 -0.26
N PRO A 138 8.40 -21.88 0.97
CA PRO A 138 9.52 -22.80 1.20
C PRO A 138 9.39 -24.14 0.44
N ALA A 139 8.18 -24.56 0.06
CA ALA A 139 7.94 -25.83 -0.61
C ALA A 139 8.35 -25.86 -2.09
N ILE A 140 8.66 -24.70 -2.68
CA ILE A 140 9.11 -24.62 -4.08
C ILE A 140 10.63 -24.41 -4.22
N GLY A 141 11.35 -24.46 -3.11
CA GLY A 141 12.81 -24.30 -3.10
C GLY A 141 13.27 -22.86 -3.35
N THR A 142 14.42 -22.70 -3.99
CA THR A 142 14.99 -21.39 -4.30
C THR A 142 14.22 -20.74 -5.45
N LEU A 143 13.75 -19.51 -5.27
CA LEU A 143 13.06 -18.77 -6.32
C LEU A 143 13.98 -18.50 -7.52
N ARG A 144 13.45 -18.73 -8.71
CA ARG A 144 14.12 -18.49 -10.00
C ARG A 144 13.40 -17.46 -10.85
N ALA A 145 12.05 -17.42 -10.77
CA ALA A 145 11.28 -16.40 -11.48
C ALA A 145 10.09 -15.93 -10.64
N VAL A 146 9.76 -14.65 -10.77
CA VAL A 146 8.60 -14.00 -10.16
C VAL A 146 7.89 -13.18 -11.23
N VAL A 147 6.61 -13.45 -11.45
CA VAL A 147 5.77 -12.64 -12.32
C VAL A 147 4.57 -12.12 -11.51
N LEU A 148 4.44 -10.81 -11.40
CA LEU A 148 3.30 -10.16 -10.78
C LEU A 148 2.56 -9.29 -11.78
N ASN A 149 1.24 -9.36 -11.78
CA ASN A 149 0.48 -8.37 -12.51
C ASN A 149 -0.76 -7.90 -11.75
N GLN A 150 -1.22 -6.70 -12.11
CA GLN A 150 -2.51 -6.18 -11.67
C GLN A 150 -3.26 -5.55 -12.83
N ARG A 151 -4.53 -5.88 -12.96
CA ARG A 151 -5.45 -5.38 -13.99
C ARG A 151 -6.68 -4.79 -13.33
N PHE A 152 -7.06 -3.58 -13.77
CA PHE A 152 -8.21 -2.86 -13.26
C PHE A 152 -8.93 -2.08 -14.36
N GLU A 153 -10.16 -1.72 -14.08
CA GLU A 153 -10.91 -0.76 -14.88
C GLU A 153 -10.34 0.66 -14.69
N PRO A 154 -10.58 1.55 -15.66
CA PRO A 154 -10.28 2.98 -15.52
C PRO A 154 -10.89 3.56 -14.24
N SER A 155 -10.16 4.41 -13.54
CA SER A 155 -10.69 5.05 -12.35
C SER A 155 -11.56 6.26 -12.71
N PRO A 156 -12.72 6.44 -12.07
CA PRO A 156 -13.53 7.65 -12.22
C PRO A 156 -13.00 8.85 -11.40
N LEU A 157 -11.92 8.67 -10.64
CA LEU A 157 -11.37 9.72 -9.77
C LEU A 157 -10.40 10.61 -10.55
N ALA A 158 -10.83 11.81 -10.92
CA ALA A 158 -10.04 12.74 -11.73
C ALA A 158 -8.68 13.10 -11.12
N TRP A 159 -8.56 13.17 -9.79
CA TRP A 159 -7.31 13.50 -9.11
C TRP A 159 -6.20 12.44 -9.32
N LEU A 160 -6.57 11.22 -9.73
CA LEU A 160 -5.59 10.17 -10.06
C LEU A 160 -4.85 10.45 -11.36
N ASP A 161 -5.41 11.25 -12.26
CA ASP A 161 -4.76 11.72 -13.48
C ASP A 161 -4.16 13.14 -13.32
N ASP A 162 -4.07 13.63 -12.07
CA ASP A 162 -3.42 14.90 -11.74
C ASP A 162 -2.07 14.61 -11.04
N PRO A 163 -0.92 14.80 -11.74
CA PRO A 163 0.41 14.51 -11.18
C PRO A 163 0.73 15.30 -9.91
N SER A 164 0.15 16.52 -9.76
CA SER A 164 0.39 17.34 -8.57
C SER A 164 -0.22 16.76 -7.30
N MET A 165 -1.29 15.98 -7.44
CA MET A 165 -1.99 15.33 -6.32
C MET A 165 -1.59 13.87 -6.15
N SER A 166 -1.43 13.17 -7.27
CA SER A 166 -1.17 11.73 -7.32
C SER A 166 0.32 11.38 -7.33
N GLY A 167 1.17 12.29 -7.80
CA GLY A 167 2.60 12.05 -8.02
C GLY A 167 2.92 11.25 -9.29
N GLY A 168 1.91 10.65 -9.93
CA GLY A 168 2.04 9.79 -11.12
C GLY A 168 0.80 8.94 -11.32
N GLY A 169 0.89 8.01 -12.26
CA GLY A 169 -0.21 7.14 -12.64
C GLY A 169 -0.20 5.78 -11.93
N ILE A 170 -0.35 4.73 -12.74
CA ILE A 170 -0.50 3.35 -12.22
C ILE A 170 0.74 2.85 -11.48
N LEU A 171 1.95 3.33 -11.79
CA LEU A 171 3.17 2.96 -11.06
C LEU A 171 3.05 3.26 -9.56
N LEU A 172 2.57 4.46 -9.19
CA LEU A 172 2.37 4.86 -7.80
C LEU A 172 1.06 4.34 -7.19
N HIS A 173 -0.03 4.21 -8.00
CA HIS A 173 -1.32 3.80 -7.43
C HIS A 173 -1.46 2.28 -7.26
N THR A 174 -0.88 1.52 -8.16
CA THR A 174 -1.03 0.06 -8.24
C THR A 174 0.30 -0.65 -8.18
N GLY A 175 1.31 -0.13 -8.90
CA GLY A 175 2.66 -0.70 -8.94
C GLY A 175 3.30 -0.82 -7.57
N VAL A 176 3.10 0.16 -6.67
CA VAL A 176 3.62 0.09 -5.29
C VAL A 176 3.17 -1.14 -4.51
N HIS A 177 2.01 -1.69 -4.81
CA HIS A 177 1.59 -2.97 -4.23
C HIS A 177 2.38 -4.15 -4.79
N CYS A 178 2.65 -4.18 -6.10
CA CYS A 178 3.46 -5.22 -6.70
C CYS A 178 4.91 -5.12 -6.22
N PHE A 179 5.48 -3.93 -6.14
CA PHE A 179 6.85 -3.71 -5.66
C PHE A 179 7.02 -4.12 -4.20
N ASP A 180 6.02 -3.83 -3.36
CA ASP A 180 5.98 -4.32 -1.99
C ASP A 180 5.88 -5.85 -1.92
N LEU A 181 5.04 -6.47 -2.77
CA LEU A 181 4.92 -7.93 -2.83
C LEU A 181 6.20 -8.61 -3.34
N VAL A 182 6.93 -8.03 -4.30
CA VAL A 182 8.24 -8.55 -4.71
C VAL A 182 9.15 -8.64 -3.50
N ARG A 183 9.32 -7.56 -2.75
CA ARG A 183 10.17 -7.54 -1.55
C ARG A 183 9.69 -8.51 -0.47
N LEU A 184 8.38 -8.57 -0.22
CA LEU A 184 7.76 -9.45 0.76
C LEU A 184 7.98 -10.94 0.44
N LEU A 185 7.85 -11.33 -0.83
CA LEU A 185 7.89 -12.73 -1.27
C LEU A 185 9.32 -13.21 -1.53
N THR A 186 10.22 -12.34 -1.95
CA THR A 186 11.62 -12.70 -2.21
C THR A 186 12.54 -12.48 -1.02
N GLY A 187 12.16 -11.60 -0.10
CA GLY A 187 13.04 -11.15 0.99
C GLY A 187 14.22 -10.28 0.52
N CYS A 188 14.23 -9.85 -0.75
CA CYS A 188 15.33 -9.11 -1.36
C CYS A 188 14.91 -7.67 -1.70
N GLU A 189 15.88 -6.76 -1.66
CA GLU A 189 15.70 -5.40 -2.16
C GLU A 189 15.85 -5.34 -3.69
N VAL A 190 15.12 -4.42 -4.33
CA VAL A 190 15.25 -4.15 -5.77
C VAL A 190 16.38 -3.14 -5.98
N THR A 191 17.38 -3.48 -6.81
CA THR A 191 18.54 -2.63 -7.09
C THR A 191 18.42 -1.84 -8.37
N ASP A 192 17.85 -2.44 -9.42
CA ASP A 192 17.73 -1.82 -10.73
C ASP A 192 16.39 -2.19 -11.39
N VAL A 193 15.92 -1.33 -12.26
CA VAL A 193 14.71 -1.54 -13.03
C VAL A 193 14.88 -1.15 -14.49
N PHE A 194 14.22 -1.89 -15.38
CA PHE A 194 13.94 -1.47 -16.75
C PHE A 194 12.44 -1.46 -16.97
N CYS A 195 11.88 -0.33 -17.39
CA CYS A 195 10.43 -0.12 -17.45
C CYS A 195 9.98 0.52 -18.75
N ARG A 196 8.77 0.17 -19.18
CA ARG A 196 7.99 0.86 -20.21
C ARG A 196 6.64 1.25 -19.67
N THR A 197 6.16 2.41 -20.04
CA THR A 197 4.84 2.93 -19.68
C THR A 197 4.04 3.34 -20.92
N ALA A 198 2.72 3.37 -20.76
CA ALA A 198 1.84 3.92 -21.78
C ALA A 198 0.66 4.66 -21.15
N ARG A 199 0.06 5.57 -21.91
CA ARG A 199 -1.20 6.26 -21.63
C ARG A 199 -2.22 5.83 -22.66
N VAL A 200 -3.27 5.12 -22.23
CA VAL A 200 -4.31 4.56 -23.12
C VAL A 200 -5.67 5.22 -22.84
N ARG A 201 -5.99 5.43 -21.59
CA ARG A 201 -7.25 6.04 -21.12
C ARG A 201 -7.05 7.33 -20.34
N THR A 202 -5.90 7.52 -19.75
CA THR A 202 -5.49 8.72 -19.03
C THR A 202 -4.87 9.74 -19.98
N VAL A 203 -4.86 11.01 -19.56
CA VAL A 203 -4.32 12.13 -20.36
C VAL A 203 -2.94 12.56 -19.87
N ARG A 204 -2.75 12.63 -18.53
CA ARG A 204 -1.57 13.22 -17.90
C ARG A 204 -0.59 12.18 -17.36
N THR A 205 -1.12 11.10 -16.78
CA THR A 205 -0.34 10.06 -16.10
C THR A 205 -0.39 8.74 -16.87
N GLU A 206 0.51 7.82 -16.58
CA GLU A 206 0.51 6.48 -17.18
C GLU A 206 -0.58 5.60 -16.55
N ASP A 207 -1.25 4.78 -17.37
CA ASP A 207 -2.24 3.78 -16.93
C ASP A 207 -1.87 2.34 -17.29
N ASN A 208 -0.71 2.18 -17.93
CA ASN A 208 -0.09 0.88 -18.23
C ASN A 208 1.40 0.94 -17.96
N PHE A 209 1.97 -0.14 -17.42
CA PHE A 209 3.41 -0.34 -17.30
C PHE A 209 3.79 -1.80 -17.38
N ALA A 210 5.02 -2.08 -17.80
CA ALA A 210 5.71 -3.34 -17.63
C ALA A 210 7.17 -3.07 -17.24
N ALA A 211 7.67 -3.79 -16.24
CA ALA A 211 9.01 -3.63 -15.71
C ALA A 211 9.68 -4.98 -15.44
N VAL A 212 11.01 -5.03 -15.67
CA VAL A 212 11.90 -6.08 -15.21
C VAL A 212 12.73 -5.50 -14.08
N LEU A 213 12.86 -6.25 -12.98
CA LEU A 213 13.53 -5.81 -11.76
C LEU A 213 14.72 -6.72 -11.47
N ARG A 214 15.86 -6.13 -11.05
CA ARG A 214 17.00 -6.86 -10.49
C ARG A 214 16.89 -6.83 -8.97
N LEU A 215 17.19 -7.96 -8.35
CA LEU A 215 17.22 -8.10 -6.90
C LEU A 215 18.65 -8.11 -6.36
N ALA A 216 18.84 -7.56 -5.18
CA ALA A 216 20.12 -7.62 -4.46
C ALA A 216 20.48 -9.06 -4.11
N GLY A 217 21.67 -9.50 -4.52
CA GLY A 217 22.23 -10.81 -4.14
C GLY A 217 21.44 -12.00 -4.68
N SER A 218 20.61 -11.83 -5.73
CA SER A 218 19.78 -12.90 -6.27
C SER A 218 19.73 -12.87 -7.80
N ASP A 219 19.80 -14.04 -8.42
CA ASP A 219 19.64 -14.24 -9.86
C ASP A 219 18.17 -14.46 -10.26
N THR A 220 17.21 -14.30 -9.33
CA THR A 220 15.78 -14.43 -9.60
C THR A 220 15.35 -13.38 -10.62
N VAL A 221 14.75 -13.83 -11.72
CA VAL A 221 14.19 -12.93 -12.75
C VAL A 221 12.82 -12.44 -12.29
N VAL A 222 12.62 -11.14 -12.24
CA VAL A 222 11.38 -10.54 -11.77
C VAL A 222 10.74 -9.69 -12.85
N ALA A 223 9.49 -9.99 -13.21
CA ALA A 223 8.68 -9.20 -14.13
C ALA A 223 7.40 -8.70 -13.43
N VAL A 224 7.12 -7.42 -13.55
CA VAL A 224 5.94 -6.78 -12.96
C VAL A 224 5.20 -5.98 -14.01
N SER A 225 3.87 -6.08 -14.04
CA SER A 225 3.08 -5.26 -14.94
C SER A 225 1.77 -4.79 -14.33
N GLY A 226 1.29 -3.64 -14.79
CA GLY A 226 0.01 -3.07 -14.39
C GLY A 226 -0.74 -2.49 -15.58
N CYS A 227 -2.07 -2.66 -15.58
CA CYS A 227 -2.96 -2.05 -16.58
C CYS A 227 -4.24 -1.58 -15.90
N ARG A 228 -4.62 -0.32 -16.14
CA ARG A 228 -5.88 0.27 -15.68
C ARG A 228 -6.75 0.72 -16.85
N ALA A 229 -6.67 0.02 -17.97
CA ALA A 229 -7.39 0.32 -19.19
C ALA A 229 -8.28 -0.85 -19.68
N THR A 230 -8.46 -1.87 -18.85
CA THR A 230 -9.25 -3.07 -19.16
C THR A 230 -10.66 -3.01 -18.52
N ARG A 231 -11.53 -3.95 -18.87
CA ARG A 231 -12.85 -4.15 -18.23
C ARG A 231 -12.86 -5.29 -17.23
N GLY A 232 -11.71 -5.91 -16.95
CA GLY A 232 -11.58 -7.02 -16.02
C GLY A 232 -10.61 -6.70 -14.89
N ARG A 233 -10.70 -7.47 -13.80
CA ARG A 233 -9.76 -7.42 -12.67
C ARG A 233 -9.00 -8.72 -12.54
N SER A 234 -7.71 -8.60 -12.30
CA SER A 234 -6.87 -9.72 -11.89
C SER A 234 -5.70 -9.22 -11.06
N GLY A 235 -5.12 -10.11 -10.28
CA GLY A 235 -3.95 -9.84 -9.45
C GLY A 235 -3.08 -11.08 -9.40
N LEU A 236 -2.52 -11.48 -10.56
CA LEU A 236 -1.74 -12.70 -10.71
C LEU A 236 -0.43 -12.61 -9.93
N ILE A 237 -0.13 -13.70 -9.25
CA ILE A 237 1.14 -14.00 -8.59
C ILE A 237 1.59 -15.35 -9.17
N ASP A 238 2.73 -15.38 -9.83
CA ASP A 238 3.34 -16.59 -10.40
C ASP A 238 4.80 -16.64 -9.96
N LEU A 239 5.13 -17.67 -9.19
CA LEU A 239 6.44 -17.89 -8.57
C LEU A 239 6.96 -19.24 -9.00
N ALA A 240 8.12 -19.27 -9.65
CA ALA A 240 8.81 -20.50 -10.02
C ALA A 240 10.07 -20.67 -9.16
N GLY A 241 10.21 -21.82 -8.54
CA GLY A 241 11.37 -22.26 -7.78
C GLY A 241 11.95 -23.57 -8.33
N ASP A 242 13.05 -24.03 -7.72
CA ASP A 242 13.73 -25.27 -8.15
C ASP A 242 12.87 -26.51 -7.97
N GLU A 243 11.97 -26.53 -6.98
CA GLU A 243 11.16 -27.68 -6.59
C GLU A 243 9.69 -27.59 -7.05
N GLY A 244 9.31 -26.51 -7.74
CA GLY A 244 7.94 -26.34 -8.22
C GLY A 244 7.53 -24.88 -8.41
N GLN A 245 6.22 -24.66 -8.57
CA GLN A 245 5.67 -23.33 -8.77
C GLN A 245 4.49 -23.08 -7.82
N LEU A 246 4.26 -21.80 -7.51
CA LEU A 246 3.05 -21.31 -6.84
C LEU A 246 2.38 -20.29 -7.74
N VAL A 247 1.12 -20.52 -8.05
CA VAL A 247 0.32 -19.61 -8.88
C VAL A 247 -0.95 -19.23 -8.13
N GLY A 248 -1.28 -17.94 -8.10
CA GLY A 248 -2.53 -17.48 -7.52
C GLY A 248 -2.98 -16.14 -8.08
N ASP A 249 -4.22 -15.80 -7.84
CA ASP A 249 -4.78 -14.50 -8.17
C ASP A 249 -5.54 -13.95 -6.96
N HIS A 250 -5.00 -12.87 -6.40
CA HIS A 250 -5.55 -12.26 -5.19
C HIS A 250 -6.86 -11.47 -5.40
N GLN A 251 -7.24 -11.20 -6.66
CA GLN A 251 -8.53 -10.60 -7.01
C GLN A 251 -9.58 -11.68 -7.24
N LEU A 252 -9.19 -12.80 -7.84
CA LEU A 252 -10.07 -13.92 -8.17
C LEU A 252 -10.16 -14.98 -7.05
N GLY A 253 -9.29 -14.89 -6.03
CA GLY A 253 -9.41 -15.67 -4.79
C GLY A 253 -8.95 -17.12 -4.89
N PHE A 254 -7.96 -17.44 -5.73
CA PHE A 254 -7.42 -18.80 -5.84
C PHE A 254 -5.89 -18.84 -5.70
N ALA A 255 -5.38 -20.00 -5.25
CA ALA A 255 -3.96 -20.34 -5.33
C ALA A 255 -3.77 -21.85 -5.50
N TYR A 256 -2.70 -22.25 -6.16
CA TYR A 256 -2.31 -23.64 -6.32
C TYR A 256 -0.79 -23.80 -6.45
N ALA A 257 -0.29 -24.97 -6.05
CA ALA A 257 1.06 -25.42 -6.32
C ALA A 257 1.09 -26.25 -7.63
N VAL A 258 2.21 -26.19 -8.36
CA VAL A 258 2.45 -27.00 -9.55
C VAL A 258 3.75 -27.76 -9.39
N ARG A 259 3.73 -29.08 -9.63
CA ARG A 259 4.92 -29.95 -9.74
C ARG A 259 4.79 -30.82 -10.98
N GLY A 260 5.72 -30.70 -11.90
CA GLY A 260 5.60 -31.30 -13.21
C GLY A 260 4.34 -30.79 -13.93
N LEU A 261 3.40 -31.68 -14.22
CA LEU A 261 2.09 -31.34 -14.81
C LEU A 261 0.94 -31.37 -13.80
N GLU A 262 1.23 -31.71 -12.55
CA GLU A 262 0.20 -31.77 -11.49
C GLU A 262 -0.05 -30.41 -10.85
N ARG A 263 -1.31 -30.13 -10.62
CA ARG A 263 -1.78 -28.91 -9.97
C ARG A 263 -2.56 -29.26 -8.69
N THR A 264 -2.04 -28.82 -7.54
CA THR A 264 -2.67 -29.03 -6.24
C THR A 264 -3.20 -27.69 -5.72
N PRO A 265 -4.51 -27.54 -5.50
CA PRO A 265 -5.06 -26.34 -4.87
C PRO A 265 -4.44 -26.10 -3.48
N LEU A 266 -4.12 -24.84 -3.18
CA LEU A 266 -3.74 -24.45 -1.82
C LEU A 266 -5.01 -24.06 -1.04
N GLU A 267 -4.98 -24.32 0.26
CA GLU A 267 -6.01 -23.82 1.15
C GLU A 267 -5.87 -22.29 1.27
N VAL A 268 -6.86 -21.59 0.76
CA VAL A 268 -6.96 -20.13 0.88
C VAL A 268 -8.07 -19.84 1.89
N ALA A 269 -7.73 -19.18 2.98
CA ALA A 269 -8.70 -18.78 3.99
C ALA A 269 -9.80 -17.90 3.37
N GLU A 270 -10.97 -17.86 4.00
CA GLU A 270 -12.07 -17.01 3.58
C GLU A 270 -11.61 -15.56 3.40
N PRO A 271 -12.02 -14.89 2.30
CA PRO A 271 -11.65 -13.51 2.04
C PRO A 271 -12.10 -12.58 3.16
N VAL A 272 -11.15 -11.88 3.74
CA VAL A 272 -11.42 -10.84 4.74
C VAL A 272 -11.16 -9.45 4.17
N PRO A 273 -11.91 -8.42 4.58
CA PRO A 273 -11.61 -7.05 4.21
C PRO A 273 -10.21 -6.65 4.68
N THR A 274 -9.27 -6.48 3.75
CA THR A 274 -7.86 -6.18 4.09
C THR A 274 -7.70 -4.89 4.88
N VAL A 275 -8.58 -3.89 4.68
CA VAL A 275 -8.62 -2.66 5.48
C VAL A 275 -8.92 -2.96 6.95
N ARG A 276 -9.83 -3.90 7.23
CA ARG A 276 -10.12 -4.32 8.62
C ARG A 276 -8.90 -4.98 9.27
N GLU A 277 -8.18 -5.81 8.54
CA GLU A 277 -6.98 -6.47 9.07
C GLU A 277 -5.85 -5.46 9.33
N VAL A 278 -5.71 -4.46 8.47
CA VAL A 278 -4.78 -3.33 8.70
C VAL A 278 -5.16 -2.54 9.95
N LEU A 279 -6.45 -2.26 10.17
CA LEU A 279 -6.91 -1.59 11.40
C LEU A 279 -6.65 -2.44 12.65
N ARG A 280 -6.84 -3.77 12.59
CA ARG A 280 -6.48 -4.69 13.68
C ARG A 280 -4.98 -4.69 13.95
N ALA A 281 -4.16 -4.73 12.91
CA ALA A 281 -2.69 -4.63 13.06
C ALA A 281 -2.29 -3.28 13.67
N PHE A 282 -2.94 -2.20 13.30
CA PHE A 282 -2.71 -0.89 13.89
C PHE A 282 -3.13 -0.84 15.38
N ALA A 283 -4.25 -1.46 15.74
CA ALA A 283 -4.64 -1.56 17.15
C ALA A 283 -3.60 -2.29 17.99
N ARG A 284 -3.08 -3.44 17.52
CA ARG A 284 -2.02 -4.20 18.21
C ARG A 284 -0.70 -3.42 18.29
N LEU A 285 -0.31 -2.72 17.23
CA LEU A 285 0.85 -1.82 17.26
C LEU A 285 0.73 -0.79 18.38
N VAL A 286 -0.45 -0.16 18.53
CA VAL A 286 -0.66 0.93 19.50
C VAL A 286 -0.85 0.42 20.91
N LEU A 287 -1.56 -0.69 21.11
CA LEU A 287 -1.91 -1.21 22.43
C LEU A 287 -0.84 -2.12 23.01
N ASP A 288 -0.25 -2.97 22.16
CA ASP A 288 0.61 -4.07 22.58
C ASP A 288 2.06 -3.88 22.17
N GLY A 289 2.35 -2.84 21.34
CA GLY A 289 3.69 -2.60 20.80
C GLY A 289 4.14 -3.65 19.77
N GLU A 290 3.21 -4.40 19.19
CA GLU A 290 3.56 -5.38 18.15
C GLU A 290 4.20 -4.69 16.95
N PRO A 291 5.23 -5.29 16.31
CA PRO A 291 5.83 -4.74 15.11
C PRO A 291 4.79 -4.51 14.00
N PRO A 292 4.88 -3.42 13.25
CA PRO A 292 3.97 -3.18 12.13
C PRO A 292 4.18 -4.24 11.05
N GLY A 293 3.09 -4.79 10.51
CA GLY A 293 3.15 -5.76 9.41
C GLY A 293 3.63 -5.17 8.08
N ALA A 294 3.67 -3.84 7.98
CA ALA A 294 4.31 -3.06 6.93
C ALA A 294 4.84 -1.75 7.52
N THR A 295 6.12 -1.46 7.31
CA THR A 295 6.81 -0.29 7.85
C THR A 295 6.71 0.90 6.91
N LEU A 296 7.10 2.09 7.38
CA LEU A 296 7.24 3.28 6.52
C LEU A 296 8.34 3.07 5.47
N GLU A 297 9.40 2.36 5.84
CA GLU A 297 10.51 2.01 4.95
C GLU A 297 10.03 1.13 3.81
N ASP A 298 9.14 0.17 4.06
CA ASP A 298 8.49 -0.62 3.01
C ASP A 298 7.72 0.29 2.05
N GLY A 299 6.98 1.26 2.59
CA GLY A 299 6.28 2.27 1.79
C GLY A 299 7.21 3.14 0.97
N ALA A 300 8.35 3.56 1.54
CA ALA A 300 9.36 4.37 0.87
C ALA A 300 10.05 3.59 -0.26
N GLN A 301 10.45 2.33 0.00
CA GLN A 301 11.05 1.47 -1.02
C GLN A 301 10.12 1.26 -2.21
N ALA A 302 8.83 1.03 -1.98
CA ALA A 302 7.86 0.93 -3.06
C ALA A 302 7.78 2.22 -3.90
N VAL A 303 7.92 3.39 -3.28
CA VAL A 303 7.96 4.69 -3.99
C VAL A 303 9.28 4.86 -4.76
N PHE A 304 10.44 4.49 -4.18
CA PHE A 304 11.73 4.54 -4.88
C PHE A 304 11.73 3.66 -6.14
N ILE A 305 11.19 2.44 -6.05
CA ILE A 305 11.06 1.54 -7.21
C ILE A 305 10.14 2.15 -8.27
N ALA A 306 8.98 2.71 -7.87
CA ALA A 306 8.06 3.38 -8.80
C ALA A 306 8.71 4.58 -9.50
N GLU A 307 9.49 5.39 -8.78
CA GLU A 307 10.23 6.54 -9.34
C GLU A 307 11.33 6.10 -10.30
N ALA A 308 12.09 5.05 -9.97
CA ALA A 308 13.09 4.45 -10.85
C ALA A 308 12.44 3.88 -12.12
N CYS A 309 11.28 3.21 -12.02
CA CYS A 309 10.50 2.76 -13.17
C CYS A 309 10.07 3.92 -14.08
N ARG A 310 9.60 5.04 -13.52
CA ARG A 310 9.25 6.24 -14.27
C ARG A 310 10.47 6.80 -15.02
N ARG A 311 11.60 6.98 -14.32
CA ARG A 311 12.86 7.44 -14.92
C ARG A 311 13.36 6.51 -16.03
N SER A 312 13.26 5.19 -15.82
CA SER A 312 13.62 4.20 -16.83
C SER A 312 12.74 4.29 -18.08
N ALA A 313 11.43 4.48 -17.90
CA ALA A 313 10.50 4.65 -19.02
C ALA A 313 10.77 5.95 -19.81
N GLU A 314 11.20 7.03 -19.14
CA GLU A 314 11.56 8.30 -19.73
C GLU A 314 12.89 8.22 -20.49
N SER A 315 13.93 7.59 -19.91
CA SER A 315 15.25 7.49 -20.51
C SER A 315 15.39 6.35 -21.52
N GLY A 316 14.54 5.33 -21.45
CA GLY A 316 14.67 4.10 -22.25
C GLY A 316 15.84 3.20 -21.82
N THR A 317 16.42 3.41 -20.63
CA THR A 317 17.56 2.66 -20.09
C THR A 317 17.26 2.08 -18.71
N PRO A 318 17.99 1.06 -18.26
CA PRO A 318 17.94 0.63 -16.87
C PRO A 318 18.30 1.76 -15.89
N VAL A 319 17.65 1.80 -14.75
CA VAL A 319 17.84 2.82 -13.70
C VAL A 319 18.00 2.15 -12.35
N THR A 320 19.03 2.56 -11.62
CA THR A 320 19.25 2.13 -10.23
C THR A 320 18.19 2.74 -9.31
N VAL A 321 17.67 1.92 -8.42
CA VAL A 321 16.67 2.30 -7.40
C VAL A 321 17.38 3.13 -6.31
N GLY A 322 16.80 4.26 -5.96
CA GLY A 322 17.26 5.08 -4.84
C GLY A 322 16.97 4.43 -3.47
N GLY A 323 17.43 5.11 -2.42
CA GLY A 323 17.27 4.65 -1.05
C GLY A 323 17.04 5.79 -0.06
N LEU A 324 16.94 5.45 1.22
CA LEU A 324 16.72 6.41 2.31
C LEU A 324 17.94 7.30 2.58
N ASP A 325 19.14 6.84 2.21
CA ASP A 325 20.43 7.48 2.50
C ASP A 325 21.00 8.22 1.27
N GLY A 326 20.21 8.32 0.18
CA GLY A 326 20.64 8.92 -1.11
C GLY A 326 20.05 10.28 -1.40
#